data_decb2398374285ace00b228161f4fead
#
_entry.id   decb2398374285ace00b228161f4fead
#
_cell.length_a   1.000
_cell.length_b   1.000
_cell.length_c   1.000
_cell.angle_alpha   90.00
_cell.angle_beta   90.00
_cell.angle_gamma   90.00
#
_symmetry.space_group_name_H-M   'P 1'
#
loop_
_entity.id
_entity.type
_entity.pdbx_description
1 polymer ?
#
loop_
_entity_poly.entity_id
_entity_poly.type
_entity_poly.pdbx_seq_one_letter_code
_entity_poly.pdbx_strand_id
1 'polypeptide(L)'
;MPNVKEITRESWILATFPEWGTWLNEEIEEEVVPEGNFAMWWLGNCGTWIKTPGGANVVMDLWSNRGKSTKKVKDMVRGHQMANMAGVRKLQPNLRVQPMVIDPFAINELDYYLVSHFHSDHIDPYTAAAILNNPKLEHVKFIGPYHCGRIWEGWGVPKERIIVVKPGDTIELKDMKIHAVESFDRTCLVTLPVNGADETGGELAGLAVTDEEMAQKAVNYVFETPGGTIYHGADSHFSNYFAKHGKDFKIDVALNNYGENPVGIQDKMTSIDLLRMAENLRAKVIIP
;
A
#
# COMPACT_ATOMS: atom_id res chain seq x y z
N MET A 1 -5.00 16.54 -11.32
CA MET A 1 -5.04 15.08 -11.05
C MET A 1 -4.61 14.36 -12.32
N PRO A 2 -3.84 13.28 -12.26
CA PRO A 2 -3.54 12.50 -13.46
C PRO A 2 -4.82 11.87 -14.03
N ASN A 3 -4.90 11.81 -15.35
CA ASN A 3 -5.93 11.05 -16.02
C ASN A 3 -5.33 9.67 -16.37
N VAL A 4 -5.64 8.65 -15.59
CA VAL A 4 -5.03 7.32 -15.77
C VAL A 4 -5.37 6.68 -17.12
N LYS A 5 -6.45 7.11 -17.80
CA LYS A 5 -6.79 6.63 -19.14
C LYS A 5 -5.79 7.07 -20.22
N GLU A 6 -5.03 8.13 -19.97
CA GLU A 6 -4.03 8.67 -20.89
C GLU A 6 -2.61 8.18 -20.59
N ILE A 7 -2.41 7.49 -19.45
CA ILE A 7 -1.10 6.94 -19.08
C ILE A 7 -0.86 5.63 -19.86
N THR A 8 0.23 5.60 -20.63
CA THR A 8 0.68 4.42 -21.36
C THR A 8 1.98 3.86 -20.79
N ARG A 9 2.36 2.66 -21.23
CA ARG A 9 3.64 2.06 -20.85
C ARG A 9 4.82 2.95 -21.25
N GLU A 10 4.78 3.57 -22.42
CA GLU A 10 5.82 4.48 -22.90
C GLU A 10 5.92 5.73 -22.01
N SER A 11 4.77 6.33 -21.63
CA SER A 11 4.76 7.48 -20.73
C SER A 11 5.26 7.11 -19.32
N TRP A 12 4.97 5.91 -18.85
CA TRP A 12 5.52 5.37 -17.60
C TRP A 12 7.04 5.21 -17.66
N ILE A 13 7.58 4.58 -18.71
CA ILE A 13 9.04 4.42 -18.91
C ILE A 13 9.73 5.78 -18.92
N LEU A 14 9.19 6.75 -19.67
CA LEU A 14 9.77 8.09 -19.75
C LEU A 14 9.72 8.88 -18.43
N ALA A 15 8.70 8.65 -17.59
CA ALA A 15 8.57 9.32 -16.31
C ALA A 15 9.40 8.69 -15.20
N THR A 16 9.56 7.36 -15.21
CA THR A 16 10.14 6.62 -14.10
C THR A 16 11.55 6.13 -14.37
N PHE A 17 11.96 5.98 -15.64
CA PHE A 17 13.24 5.41 -16.02
C PHE A 17 13.54 4.11 -15.28
N PRO A 18 12.67 3.08 -15.40
CA PRO A 18 12.85 1.83 -14.66
C PRO A 18 14.15 1.16 -15.09
N GLU A 19 14.84 0.56 -14.14
CA GLU A 19 16.00 -0.25 -14.46
C GLU A 19 15.59 -1.49 -15.25
N TRP A 20 16.35 -1.80 -16.28
CA TRP A 20 16.16 -3.01 -17.06
C TRP A 20 16.82 -4.17 -16.32
N GLY A 21 16.01 -5.06 -15.81
CA GLY A 21 16.44 -6.24 -15.08
C GLY A 21 15.50 -7.41 -15.31
N THR A 22 15.59 -8.38 -14.46
CA THR A 22 14.65 -9.50 -14.46
C THR A 22 13.34 -9.04 -13.85
N TRP A 23 12.27 -9.06 -14.64
CA TRP A 23 10.92 -8.77 -14.17
C TRP A 23 10.31 -10.02 -13.54
N LEU A 24 9.66 -9.85 -12.41
CA LEU A 24 8.94 -10.93 -11.73
C LEU A 24 7.60 -11.28 -12.39
N ASN A 25 7.20 -10.55 -13.44
CA ASN A 25 5.91 -10.77 -14.10
C ASN A 25 5.71 -12.23 -14.56
N GLU A 26 6.69 -12.77 -15.29
CA GLU A 26 6.62 -14.15 -15.80
C GLU A 26 6.65 -15.18 -14.65
N GLU A 27 7.54 -14.98 -13.66
CA GLU A 27 7.62 -15.85 -12.49
C GLU A 27 6.30 -15.90 -11.72
N ILE A 28 5.67 -14.73 -11.49
CA ILE A 28 4.39 -14.65 -10.79
C ILE A 28 3.27 -15.28 -11.64
N GLU A 29 3.26 -15.06 -12.96
CA GLU A 29 2.24 -15.61 -13.85
C GLU A 29 2.32 -17.14 -13.92
N GLU A 30 3.53 -17.69 -14.04
CA GLU A 30 3.78 -19.13 -14.18
C GLU A 30 3.70 -19.89 -12.86
N GLU A 31 3.77 -19.23 -11.70
CA GLU A 31 3.77 -19.90 -10.39
C GLU A 31 2.48 -20.68 -10.17
N VAL A 32 2.64 -21.97 -9.91
CA VAL A 32 1.57 -22.89 -9.52
C VAL A 32 1.70 -23.18 -8.03
N VAL A 33 0.86 -22.55 -7.23
CA VAL A 33 0.90 -22.67 -5.77
C VAL A 33 0.38 -24.05 -5.35
N PRO A 34 1.17 -24.86 -4.63
CA PRO A 34 0.70 -26.18 -4.14
C PRO A 34 -0.39 -26.03 -3.06
N GLU A 35 -1.27 -27.03 -2.96
CA GLU A 35 -2.28 -27.12 -1.89
C GLU A 35 -1.66 -26.95 -0.49
N GLY A 36 -2.33 -26.19 0.37
CA GLY A 36 -1.87 -25.92 1.72
C GLY A 36 -0.72 -24.91 1.81
N ASN A 37 -0.43 -24.19 0.73
CA ASN A 37 0.59 -23.14 0.67
C ASN A 37 -0.03 -21.83 0.18
N PHE A 38 0.77 -20.76 0.20
CA PHE A 38 0.61 -19.54 -0.57
C PHE A 38 1.96 -19.14 -1.15
N ALA A 39 1.96 -18.41 -2.26
CA ALA A 39 3.15 -17.76 -2.78
C ALA A 39 3.07 -16.26 -2.51
N MET A 40 4.20 -15.65 -2.19
CA MET A 40 4.28 -14.23 -1.88
C MET A 40 5.58 -13.63 -2.44
N TRP A 41 5.48 -12.49 -3.11
CA TRP A 41 6.62 -11.72 -3.64
C TRP A 41 6.64 -10.32 -3.06
N TRP A 42 7.82 -9.88 -2.64
CA TRP A 42 8.05 -8.49 -2.28
C TRP A 42 8.43 -7.68 -3.54
N LEU A 43 7.70 -6.62 -3.79
CA LEU A 43 7.82 -5.79 -5.00
C LEU A 43 8.54 -4.46 -4.76
N GLY A 44 9.14 -4.32 -3.60
CA GLY A 44 9.76 -3.08 -3.13
C GLY A 44 8.80 -2.19 -2.35
N ASN A 45 9.33 -1.38 -1.45
CA ASN A 45 8.56 -0.61 -0.46
C ASN A 45 7.61 -1.56 0.32
N CYS A 46 6.35 -1.23 0.47
CA CYS A 46 5.32 -2.12 1.03
C CYS A 46 4.63 -3.01 -0.01
N GLY A 47 5.06 -2.95 -1.28
CA GLY A 47 4.45 -3.71 -2.37
C GLY A 47 4.57 -5.22 -2.16
N THR A 48 3.43 -5.92 -2.16
CA THR A 48 3.38 -7.36 -1.94
C THR A 48 2.39 -8.01 -2.90
N TRP A 49 2.79 -9.11 -3.53
CA TRP A 49 1.92 -9.94 -4.37
C TRP A 49 1.66 -11.26 -3.67
N ILE A 50 0.41 -11.75 -3.69
CA ILE A 50 0.01 -13.00 -3.04
C ILE A 50 -0.81 -13.83 -4.02
N LYS A 51 -0.45 -15.12 -4.17
CA LYS A 51 -1.23 -16.13 -4.91
C LYS A 51 -1.54 -17.32 -4.02
N THR A 52 -2.66 -17.96 -4.28
CA THR A 52 -3.12 -19.17 -3.56
C THR A 52 -3.41 -20.32 -4.51
N PRO A 53 -3.47 -21.57 -4.03
CA PRO A 53 -3.75 -22.74 -4.88
C PRO A 53 -5.13 -22.71 -5.54
N GLY A 54 -6.14 -22.13 -4.89
CA GLY A 54 -7.47 -21.93 -5.47
C GLY A 54 -7.54 -20.79 -6.48
N GLY A 55 -6.40 -20.16 -6.77
CA GLY A 55 -6.24 -19.15 -7.81
C GLY A 55 -6.59 -17.72 -7.39
N ALA A 56 -6.69 -17.43 -6.08
CA ALA A 56 -6.74 -16.04 -5.65
C ALA A 56 -5.40 -15.36 -5.96
N ASN A 57 -5.47 -14.16 -6.57
CA ASN A 57 -4.33 -13.45 -7.11
C ASN A 57 -4.49 -11.96 -6.81
N VAL A 58 -3.72 -11.45 -5.86
CA VAL A 58 -3.87 -10.09 -5.36
C VAL A 58 -2.54 -9.38 -5.25
N VAL A 59 -2.55 -8.07 -5.49
CA VAL A 59 -1.41 -7.20 -5.25
C VAL A 59 -1.81 -6.07 -4.31
N MET A 60 -0.93 -5.77 -3.35
CA MET A 60 -1.11 -4.71 -2.38
C MET A 60 0.03 -3.69 -2.47
N ASP A 61 -0.31 -2.40 -2.37
CA ASP A 61 0.61 -1.27 -2.31
C ASP A 61 1.72 -1.29 -3.39
N LEU A 62 1.38 -1.73 -4.60
CA LEU A 62 2.33 -1.75 -5.72
C LEU A 62 2.66 -0.32 -6.17
N TRP A 63 3.86 0.11 -5.83
CA TRP A 63 4.40 1.40 -6.22
C TRP A 63 5.32 1.27 -7.42
N SER A 64 4.87 1.68 -8.60
CA SER A 64 5.60 1.65 -9.86
C SER A 64 6.13 3.01 -10.30
N ASN A 65 6.17 3.97 -9.38
CA ASN A 65 6.73 5.30 -9.58
C ASN A 65 8.17 5.39 -9.03
N ARG A 66 8.95 6.33 -9.52
CA ARG A 66 10.31 6.62 -9.00
C ARG A 66 10.32 7.56 -7.78
N GLY A 67 9.18 8.08 -7.37
CA GLY A 67 9.06 9.07 -6.30
C GLY A 67 9.18 10.52 -6.80
N LYS A 68 9.25 11.45 -5.86
CA LYS A 68 9.22 12.89 -6.13
C LYS A 68 10.61 13.52 -6.08
N SER A 69 10.95 14.27 -7.10
CA SER A 69 12.14 15.13 -7.09
C SER A 69 11.78 16.51 -6.53
N THR A 70 12.58 17.00 -5.59
CA THR A 70 12.41 18.33 -4.99
C THR A 70 13.18 19.44 -5.71
N LYS A 71 13.80 19.15 -6.86
CA LYS A 71 14.63 20.13 -7.59
C LYS A 71 13.92 21.43 -7.93
N LYS A 72 12.59 21.39 -8.14
CA LYS A 72 11.76 22.54 -8.50
C LYS A 72 10.98 23.13 -7.33
N VAL A 73 10.98 22.47 -6.19
CA VAL A 73 10.23 22.89 -5.00
C VAL A 73 11.24 23.40 -3.97
N LYS A 74 11.22 24.68 -3.69
CA LYS A 74 12.19 25.30 -2.76
C LYS A 74 11.74 25.23 -1.31
N ASP A 75 10.44 25.33 -1.09
CA ASP A 75 9.86 25.43 0.24
C ASP A 75 8.84 24.31 0.46
N MET A 76 8.75 23.88 1.71
CA MET A 76 7.77 22.90 2.12
C MET A 76 6.40 23.55 2.21
N VAL A 77 5.38 22.93 1.61
CA VAL A 77 4.00 23.41 1.73
C VAL A 77 3.51 23.27 3.15
N ARG A 78 2.65 24.19 3.56
CA ARG A 78 2.00 24.15 4.88
C ARG A 78 1.19 22.86 5.00
N GLY A 79 1.34 22.19 6.14
CA GLY A 79 0.66 20.91 6.40
C GLY A 79 1.40 19.68 5.89
N HIS A 80 2.61 19.82 5.31
CA HIS A 80 3.41 18.67 4.96
C HIS A 80 3.73 17.82 6.21
N GLN A 81 3.60 16.50 6.09
CA GLN A 81 3.79 15.57 7.20
C GLN A 81 5.12 15.78 7.95
N MET A 82 6.23 15.93 7.25
CA MET A 82 7.55 16.10 7.88
C MET A 82 7.66 17.41 8.64
N ALA A 83 6.96 18.46 8.21
CA ALA A 83 6.88 19.73 8.95
C ALA A 83 6.07 19.55 10.23
N ASN A 84 4.97 18.79 10.17
CA ASN A 84 4.07 18.58 11.29
C ASN A 84 4.65 17.61 12.34
N MET A 85 5.33 16.55 11.89
CA MET A 85 5.87 15.51 12.78
C MET A 85 7.25 15.85 13.34
N ALA A 86 8.11 16.49 12.53
CA ALA A 86 9.53 16.65 12.85
C ALA A 86 10.03 18.10 12.73
N GLY A 87 9.17 19.05 12.45
CA GLY A 87 9.54 20.46 12.27
C GLY A 87 10.49 20.74 11.09
N VAL A 88 10.58 19.80 10.15
CA VAL A 88 11.43 19.94 8.95
C VAL A 88 10.89 21.07 8.07
N ARG A 89 11.74 22.01 7.68
CA ARG A 89 11.35 23.18 6.91
C ARG A 89 11.65 23.10 5.41
N LYS A 90 12.46 22.14 5.01
CA LYS A 90 12.81 21.89 3.60
C LYS A 90 12.23 20.56 3.18
N LEU A 91 11.59 20.56 2.01
CA LEU A 91 11.07 19.35 1.42
C LEU A 91 12.20 18.34 1.17
N GLN A 92 12.04 17.14 1.65
CA GLN A 92 12.93 16.02 1.38
C GLN A 92 12.47 15.29 0.13
N PRO A 93 13.40 14.77 -0.70
CA PRO A 93 13.01 13.92 -1.81
C PRO A 93 12.46 12.59 -1.28
N ASN A 94 11.31 12.19 -1.79
CA ASN A 94 10.80 10.82 -1.62
C ASN A 94 11.12 10.05 -2.90
N LEU A 95 12.30 9.46 -2.96
CA LEU A 95 12.79 8.74 -4.13
C LEU A 95 12.75 7.24 -3.88
N ARG A 96 12.29 6.50 -4.88
CA ARG A 96 12.41 5.06 -4.86
C ARG A 96 13.90 4.66 -4.91
N VAL A 97 14.33 3.87 -3.96
CA VAL A 97 15.71 3.37 -3.84
C VAL A 97 15.81 1.93 -4.36
N GLN A 98 14.74 1.13 -4.17
CA GLN A 98 14.70 -0.23 -4.66
C GLN A 98 14.44 -0.25 -6.19
N PRO A 99 15.02 -1.20 -6.92
CA PRO A 99 14.70 -1.38 -8.34
C PRO A 99 13.22 -1.69 -8.54
N MET A 100 12.70 -1.36 -9.71
CA MET A 100 11.38 -1.83 -10.13
C MET A 100 11.51 -3.27 -10.60
N VAL A 101 10.79 -4.17 -9.96
CA VAL A 101 10.83 -5.61 -10.25
C VAL A 101 9.58 -6.11 -10.99
N ILE A 102 8.61 -5.21 -11.20
CA ILE A 102 7.38 -5.45 -11.96
C ILE A 102 7.23 -4.39 -13.05
N ASP A 103 6.92 -4.83 -14.27
CA ASP A 103 6.33 -3.98 -15.30
C ASP A 103 4.80 -3.99 -15.10
N PRO A 104 4.18 -2.91 -14.59
CA PRO A 104 2.74 -2.91 -14.32
C PRO A 104 1.90 -3.10 -15.58
N PHE A 105 2.41 -2.71 -16.76
CA PHE A 105 1.73 -2.85 -18.04
C PHE A 105 1.86 -4.25 -18.66
N ALA A 106 2.68 -5.13 -18.05
CA ALA A 106 2.80 -6.54 -18.43
C ALA A 106 2.05 -7.49 -17.48
N ILE A 107 1.24 -6.95 -16.58
CA ILE A 107 0.36 -7.76 -15.72
C ILE A 107 -0.77 -8.32 -16.57
N ASN A 108 -0.93 -9.64 -16.61
CA ASN A 108 -1.96 -10.33 -17.40
C ASN A 108 -3.05 -10.96 -16.53
N GLU A 109 -2.76 -11.25 -15.27
CA GLU A 109 -3.66 -11.91 -14.33
C GLU A 109 -3.63 -11.20 -12.98
N LEU A 110 -4.79 -10.79 -12.51
CA LEU A 110 -4.97 -10.17 -11.20
C LEU A 110 -6.45 -10.16 -10.86
N ASP A 111 -6.81 -10.45 -9.62
CA ASP A 111 -8.19 -10.32 -9.14
C ASP A 111 -8.42 -8.95 -8.48
N TYR A 112 -7.53 -8.57 -7.54
CA TYR A 112 -7.69 -7.34 -6.77
C TYR A 112 -6.38 -6.55 -6.66
N TYR A 113 -6.49 -5.23 -6.81
CA TYR A 113 -5.47 -4.26 -6.44
C TYR A 113 -5.88 -3.59 -5.13
N LEU A 114 -5.13 -3.87 -4.06
CA LEU A 114 -5.38 -3.33 -2.73
C LEU A 114 -4.41 -2.19 -2.42
N VAL A 115 -4.90 -1.20 -1.68
CA VAL A 115 -4.07 -0.11 -1.15
C VAL A 115 -4.41 0.12 0.32
N SER A 116 -3.38 0.23 1.14
CA SER A 116 -3.54 0.45 2.58
C SER A 116 -3.95 1.87 2.94
N HIS A 117 -3.39 2.86 2.23
CA HIS A 117 -3.64 4.28 2.48
C HIS A 117 -3.28 5.15 1.27
N PHE A 118 -3.53 6.45 1.38
CA PHE A 118 -3.49 7.37 0.23
C PHE A 118 -2.10 7.95 -0.10
N HIS A 119 -1.03 7.63 0.59
CA HIS A 119 0.29 8.17 0.24
C HIS A 119 0.77 7.67 -1.12
N SER A 120 1.52 8.52 -1.84
CA SER A 120 1.86 8.31 -3.24
C SER A 120 2.83 7.16 -3.52
N ASP A 121 3.45 6.61 -2.49
CA ASP A 121 4.27 5.41 -2.54
C ASP A 121 3.50 4.11 -2.22
N HIS A 122 2.18 4.21 -2.07
CA HIS A 122 1.23 3.11 -1.92
C HIS A 122 0.13 3.16 -3.00
N ILE A 123 -0.54 4.32 -3.18
CA ILE A 123 -1.52 4.49 -4.25
C ILE A 123 -0.84 5.07 -5.48
N ASP A 124 -0.75 4.28 -6.55
CA ASP A 124 0.08 4.58 -7.72
C ASP A 124 -0.75 4.76 -8.98
N PRO A 125 -0.63 5.91 -9.70
CA PRO A 125 -1.41 6.16 -10.89
C PRO A 125 -0.97 5.31 -12.09
N TYR A 126 0.28 4.87 -12.16
CA TYR A 126 0.77 4.02 -13.26
C TYR A 126 0.25 2.60 -13.13
N THR A 127 0.25 2.05 -11.90
CA THR A 127 -0.38 0.76 -11.60
C THR A 127 -1.88 0.81 -11.89
N ALA A 128 -2.57 1.87 -11.46
CA ALA A 128 -3.99 2.05 -11.74
C ALA A 128 -4.26 2.16 -13.26
N ALA A 129 -3.41 2.90 -13.99
CA ALA A 129 -3.52 3.03 -15.44
C ALA A 129 -3.30 1.69 -16.16
N ALA A 130 -2.28 0.93 -15.75
CA ALA A 130 -1.96 -0.36 -16.33
C ALA A 130 -3.12 -1.34 -16.18
N ILE A 131 -3.73 -1.41 -14.99
CA ILE A 131 -4.88 -2.25 -14.72
C ILE A 131 -6.13 -1.78 -15.48
N LEU A 132 -6.36 -0.46 -15.53
CA LEU A 132 -7.56 0.09 -16.15
C LEU A 132 -7.54 -0.05 -17.67
N ASN A 133 -6.36 0.10 -18.28
CA ASN A 133 -6.19 0.11 -19.74
C ASN A 133 -5.93 -1.29 -20.32
N ASN A 134 -5.84 -2.33 -19.49
CA ASN A 134 -5.66 -3.70 -19.94
C ASN A 134 -7.01 -4.43 -20.06
N PRO A 135 -7.46 -4.84 -21.26
CA PRO A 135 -8.73 -5.55 -21.43
C PRO A 135 -8.82 -6.88 -20.65
N LYS A 136 -7.67 -7.55 -20.43
CA LYS A 136 -7.64 -8.79 -19.62
C LYS A 136 -7.99 -8.55 -18.15
N LEU A 137 -7.85 -7.31 -17.67
CA LEU A 137 -8.01 -6.92 -16.27
C LEU A 137 -9.30 -6.10 -16.02
N GLU A 138 -10.27 -6.11 -16.93
CA GLU A 138 -11.53 -5.38 -16.78
C GLU A 138 -12.30 -5.75 -15.49
N HIS A 139 -12.16 -7.00 -15.04
CA HIS A 139 -12.81 -7.53 -13.82
C HIS A 139 -12.12 -7.09 -12.53
N VAL A 140 -10.87 -6.63 -12.58
CA VAL A 140 -10.09 -6.29 -11.39
C VAL A 140 -10.75 -5.19 -10.58
N LYS A 141 -10.88 -5.39 -9.27
CA LYS A 141 -11.38 -4.38 -8.34
C LYS A 141 -10.22 -3.66 -7.65
N PHE A 142 -10.47 -2.40 -7.34
CA PHE A 142 -9.61 -1.50 -6.60
C PHE A 142 -10.15 -1.42 -5.17
N ILE A 143 -9.36 -1.82 -4.18
CA ILE A 143 -9.80 -1.96 -2.79
C ILE A 143 -8.95 -1.09 -1.89
N GLY A 144 -9.57 -0.22 -1.11
CA GLY A 144 -8.85 0.64 -0.17
C GLY A 144 -9.79 1.47 0.70
N PRO A 145 -9.25 2.22 1.66
CA PRO A 145 -10.06 3.10 2.50
C PRO A 145 -10.69 4.25 1.69
N TYR A 146 -11.59 4.99 2.34
CA TYR A 146 -12.42 6.02 1.71
C TYR A 146 -11.61 7.00 0.84
N HIS A 147 -10.50 7.54 1.35
CA HIS A 147 -9.72 8.52 0.59
C HIS A 147 -9.06 7.91 -0.64
N CYS A 148 -8.65 6.64 -0.60
CA CYS A 148 -8.15 5.94 -1.80
C CYS A 148 -9.25 5.80 -2.85
N GLY A 149 -10.47 5.45 -2.44
CA GLY A 149 -11.62 5.41 -3.34
C GLY A 149 -11.87 6.75 -4.03
N ARG A 150 -11.83 7.85 -3.29
CA ARG A 150 -11.99 9.21 -3.84
C ARG A 150 -10.89 9.61 -4.82
N ILE A 151 -9.66 9.17 -4.55
CA ILE A 151 -8.53 9.41 -5.46
C ILE A 151 -8.72 8.65 -6.76
N TRP A 152 -9.05 7.37 -6.70
CA TRP A 152 -9.30 6.56 -7.90
C TRP A 152 -10.46 7.09 -8.74
N GLU A 153 -11.56 7.51 -8.10
CA GLU A 153 -12.65 8.20 -8.81
C GLU A 153 -12.13 9.44 -9.54
N GLY A 154 -11.32 10.27 -8.85
CA GLY A 154 -10.70 11.46 -9.43
C GLY A 154 -9.74 11.16 -10.58
N TRP A 155 -9.12 9.99 -10.62
CA TRP A 155 -8.28 9.51 -11.71
C TRP A 155 -9.08 8.92 -12.88
N GLY A 156 -10.39 8.70 -12.72
CA GLY A 156 -11.26 8.15 -13.73
C GLY A 156 -11.44 6.63 -13.68
N VAL A 157 -11.09 5.99 -12.56
CA VAL A 157 -11.44 4.59 -12.31
C VAL A 157 -12.98 4.50 -12.15
N PRO A 158 -13.65 3.58 -12.86
CA PRO A 158 -15.10 3.42 -12.75
C PRO A 158 -15.52 3.03 -11.32
N LYS A 159 -16.60 3.65 -10.82
CA LYS A 159 -17.08 3.42 -9.46
C LYS A 159 -17.41 1.96 -9.15
N GLU A 160 -17.93 1.25 -10.11
CA GLU A 160 -18.27 -0.18 -10.01
C GLU A 160 -17.05 -1.08 -9.86
N ARG A 161 -15.85 -0.56 -10.11
CA ARG A 161 -14.58 -1.25 -9.88
C ARG A 161 -13.95 -0.89 -8.54
N ILE A 162 -14.48 0.06 -7.80
CA ILE A 162 -13.94 0.53 -6.52
C ILE A 162 -14.74 -0.08 -5.36
N ILE A 163 -14.03 -0.70 -4.44
CA ILE A 163 -14.57 -1.21 -3.17
C ILE A 163 -13.92 -0.42 -2.04
N VAL A 164 -14.70 0.41 -1.38
CA VAL A 164 -14.25 1.13 -0.20
C VAL A 164 -14.42 0.23 1.02
N VAL A 165 -13.34 0.07 1.79
CA VAL A 165 -13.32 -0.75 3.00
C VAL A 165 -12.98 0.06 4.24
N LYS A 166 -13.40 -0.45 5.39
CA LYS A 166 -13.08 0.05 6.73
C LYS A 166 -12.80 -1.13 7.66
N PRO A 167 -12.18 -0.91 8.83
CA PRO A 167 -11.97 -1.96 9.81
C PRO A 167 -13.24 -2.73 10.14
N GLY A 168 -13.16 -4.06 10.13
CA GLY A 168 -14.26 -4.99 10.32
C GLY A 168 -14.88 -5.52 9.02
N ASP A 169 -14.57 -4.92 7.88
CA ASP A 169 -15.03 -5.45 6.58
C ASP A 169 -14.22 -6.68 6.17
N THR A 170 -14.89 -7.63 5.54
CA THR A 170 -14.28 -8.86 5.00
C THR A 170 -14.70 -9.06 3.56
N ILE A 171 -13.76 -9.38 2.70
CA ILE A 171 -13.97 -9.72 1.29
C ILE A 171 -13.57 -11.18 1.09
N GLU A 172 -14.43 -11.97 0.49
CA GLU A 172 -14.13 -13.34 0.08
C GLU A 172 -13.70 -13.36 -1.38
N LEU A 173 -12.56 -14.00 -1.65
CA LEU A 173 -12.01 -14.16 -2.99
C LEU A 173 -11.52 -15.59 -3.18
N LYS A 174 -12.28 -16.41 -3.90
CA LYS A 174 -11.93 -17.81 -4.17
C LYS A 174 -11.64 -18.57 -2.85
N ASP A 175 -10.40 -18.97 -2.62
CA ASP A 175 -9.92 -19.64 -1.41
C ASP A 175 -9.22 -18.70 -0.39
N MET A 176 -9.36 -17.38 -0.56
CA MET A 176 -8.79 -16.35 0.31
C MET A 176 -9.89 -15.51 0.96
N LYS A 177 -9.69 -15.13 2.23
CA LYS A 177 -10.45 -14.05 2.89
C LYS A 177 -9.53 -12.89 3.19
N ILE A 178 -10.01 -11.70 2.88
CA ILE A 178 -9.27 -10.44 3.08
C ILE A 178 -10.04 -9.61 4.09
N HIS A 179 -9.45 -9.38 5.27
CA HIS A 179 -10.04 -8.57 6.32
C HIS A 179 -9.35 -7.22 6.38
N ALA A 180 -10.11 -6.15 6.31
CA ALA A 180 -9.63 -4.81 6.64
C ALA A 180 -9.67 -4.64 8.16
N VAL A 181 -8.54 -4.24 8.75
CA VAL A 181 -8.38 -4.04 10.18
C VAL A 181 -7.80 -2.66 10.48
N GLU A 182 -7.86 -2.25 11.74
CA GLU A 182 -7.39 -0.92 12.15
C GLU A 182 -5.92 -0.70 11.80
N SER A 183 -5.62 0.51 11.33
CA SER A 183 -4.27 1.03 11.11
C SER A 183 -4.01 2.23 12.01
N PHE A 184 -2.78 2.41 12.43
CA PHE A 184 -2.32 3.62 13.11
C PHE A 184 -1.13 4.21 12.35
N ASP A 185 -1.39 4.76 11.19
CA ASP A 185 -0.39 5.51 10.42
C ASP A 185 -0.34 6.96 10.90
N ARG A 186 0.74 7.32 11.61
CA ARG A 186 0.93 8.66 12.16
C ARG A 186 1.07 9.72 11.08
N THR A 187 1.56 9.36 9.91
CA THR A 187 1.70 10.30 8.79
C THR A 187 0.35 10.59 8.15
N CYS A 188 -0.49 9.58 7.96
CA CYS A 188 -1.88 9.75 7.55
C CYS A 188 -2.71 10.54 8.54
N LEU A 189 -2.43 10.37 9.85
CA LEU A 189 -3.15 11.09 10.90
C LEU A 189 -3.06 12.61 10.73
N VAL A 190 -1.91 13.13 10.30
CA VAL A 190 -1.64 14.57 10.20
C VAL A 190 -1.82 15.14 8.79
N THR A 191 -2.21 14.34 7.82
CA THR A 191 -2.35 14.75 6.41
C THR A 191 -3.72 14.40 5.83
N LEU A 192 -4.09 15.11 4.78
CA LEU A 192 -5.22 14.79 3.90
C LEU A 192 -4.71 14.73 2.46
N PRO A 193 -5.30 13.87 1.62
CA PRO A 193 -4.95 13.86 0.20
C PRO A 193 -5.39 15.17 -0.45
N VAL A 194 -4.47 15.80 -1.17
CA VAL A 194 -4.72 17.02 -1.93
C VAL A 194 -4.48 16.72 -3.40
N ASN A 195 -5.42 17.09 -4.24
CA ASN A 195 -5.30 16.99 -5.71
C ASN A 195 -4.87 15.60 -6.21
N GLY A 196 -5.39 14.56 -5.60
CA GLY A 196 -5.20 13.19 -6.07
C GLY A 196 -3.91 12.54 -5.60
N ALA A 197 -3.79 12.30 -4.30
CA ALA A 197 -2.71 11.58 -3.65
C ALA A 197 -1.40 12.36 -3.48
N ASP A 198 -1.45 13.66 -3.47
CA ASP A 198 -0.29 14.45 -3.09
C ASP A 198 -0.36 14.84 -1.62
N GLU A 199 0.38 14.15 -0.78
CA GLU A 199 0.49 14.44 0.64
C GLU A 199 1.16 15.79 0.95
N THR A 200 1.84 16.37 -0.03
CA THR A 200 2.65 17.59 0.17
C THR A 200 1.83 18.87 0.32
N GLY A 201 0.56 18.84 -0.03
CA GLY A 201 -0.32 20.01 0.04
C GLY A 201 -1.44 19.88 1.05
N GLY A 202 -1.43 18.83 1.87
CA GLY A 202 -2.47 18.59 2.86
C GLY A 202 -2.54 19.67 3.92
N GLU A 203 -3.76 20.15 4.20
CA GLU A 203 -4.00 20.84 5.45
C GLU A 203 -3.86 19.84 6.61
N LEU A 204 -3.44 20.32 7.78
CA LEU A 204 -3.53 19.52 9.00
C LEU A 204 -4.96 19.01 9.13
N ALA A 205 -5.17 17.74 8.94
CA ALA A 205 -6.32 17.08 9.49
C ALA A 205 -6.22 17.30 11.00
N GLY A 206 -7.15 17.99 11.60
CA GLY A 206 -7.04 18.45 12.99
C GLY A 206 -6.45 17.40 13.93
N LEU A 207 -5.77 17.85 14.95
CA LEU A 207 -5.00 17.02 15.92
C LEU A 207 -5.85 15.99 16.71
N ALA A 208 -7.16 15.94 16.52
CA ALA A 208 -8.07 14.99 17.12
C ALA A 208 -8.72 14.14 16.03
N VAL A 209 -7.99 13.17 15.53
CA VAL A 209 -8.52 12.18 14.61
C VAL A 209 -9.20 11.09 15.43
N THR A 210 -10.47 10.85 15.15
CA THR A 210 -11.20 9.71 15.68
C THR A 210 -10.79 8.41 14.97
N ASP A 211 -11.08 7.27 15.56
CA ASP A 211 -10.86 5.96 14.92
C ASP A 211 -11.62 5.89 13.56
N GLU A 212 -12.80 6.51 13.47
CA GLU A 212 -13.56 6.57 12.23
C GLU A 212 -12.86 7.40 11.15
N GLU A 213 -12.31 8.57 11.49
CA GLU A 213 -11.54 9.39 10.56
C GLU A 213 -10.24 8.69 10.14
N MET A 214 -9.58 7.97 11.07
CA MET A 214 -8.40 7.16 10.75
C MET A 214 -8.74 6.03 9.81
N ALA A 215 -9.86 5.35 10.01
CA ALA A 215 -10.36 4.29 9.15
C ALA A 215 -10.67 4.75 7.71
N GLN A 216 -11.01 6.03 7.52
CA GLN A 216 -11.17 6.62 6.20
C GLN A 216 -9.83 6.87 5.49
N LYS A 217 -8.74 7.00 6.25
CA LYS A 217 -7.41 7.32 5.76
C LYS A 217 -6.56 6.08 5.48
N ALA A 218 -6.55 5.13 6.42
CA ALA A 218 -5.69 3.97 6.36
C ALA A 218 -6.34 2.72 6.99
N VAL A 219 -6.02 1.57 6.43
CA VAL A 219 -6.36 0.24 6.95
C VAL A 219 -5.14 -0.68 6.83
N ASN A 220 -5.04 -1.64 7.73
CA ASN A 220 -4.17 -2.80 7.57
C ASN A 220 -4.99 -3.97 7.00
N TYR A 221 -4.33 -4.99 6.48
CA TYR A 221 -5.03 -6.15 5.94
C TYR A 221 -4.55 -7.45 6.59
N VAL A 222 -5.50 -8.38 6.75
CA VAL A 222 -5.24 -9.77 7.11
C VAL A 222 -5.74 -10.65 5.98
N PHE A 223 -4.85 -11.49 5.43
CA PHE A 223 -5.18 -12.43 4.37
C PHE A 223 -5.19 -13.84 4.97
N GLU A 224 -6.36 -14.45 5.09
CA GLU A 224 -6.49 -15.86 5.43
C GLU A 224 -6.45 -16.69 4.14
N THR A 225 -5.48 -17.57 4.04
CA THR A 225 -5.25 -18.45 2.88
C THR A 225 -5.17 -19.90 3.31
N PRO A 226 -5.28 -20.88 2.39
CA PRO A 226 -5.06 -22.29 2.71
C PRO A 226 -3.68 -22.60 3.29
N GLY A 227 -2.67 -21.80 2.98
CA GLY A 227 -1.29 -21.98 3.44
C GLY A 227 -0.95 -21.28 4.75
N GLY A 228 -1.84 -20.41 5.26
CA GLY A 228 -1.63 -19.64 6.47
C GLY A 228 -2.20 -18.23 6.40
N THR A 229 -2.05 -17.48 7.48
CA THR A 229 -2.58 -16.13 7.63
C THR A 229 -1.46 -15.10 7.57
N ILE A 230 -1.59 -14.14 6.66
CA ILE A 230 -0.63 -13.06 6.44
C ILE A 230 -1.24 -11.77 7.01
N TYR A 231 -0.50 -11.08 7.86
CA TYR A 231 -0.81 -9.73 8.34
C TYR A 231 0.05 -8.72 7.58
N HIS A 232 -0.57 -7.74 6.94
CA HIS A 232 0.12 -6.65 6.27
C HIS A 232 -0.18 -5.33 6.97
N GLY A 233 0.79 -4.81 7.68
CA GLY A 233 0.66 -3.59 8.48
C GLY A 233 1.03 -2.31 7.74
N ALA A 234 1.51 -2.40 6.50
CA ALA A 234 1.91 -1.25 5.69
C ALA A 234 2.77 -0.24 6.48
N ASP A 235 2.38 1.03 6.52
CA ASP A 235 3.07 2.11 7.25
C ASP A 235 2.55 2.31 8.67
N SER A 236 1.77 1.36 9.19
CA SER A 236 1.23 1.45 10.55
C SER A 236 2.33 1.50 11.59
N HIS A 237 2.23 2.46 12.50
CA HIS A 237 3.10 2.56 13.67
C HIS A 237 2.62 1.62 14.78
N PHE A 238 3.50 1.36 15.75
CA PHE A 238 3.15 0.52 16.89
C PHE A 238 1.94 1.09 17.66
N SER A 239 0.95 0.24 17.89
CA SER A 239 -0.28 0.57 18.62
C SER A 239 -0.87 -0.67 19.30
N ASN A 240 -1.84 -0.45 20.17
CA ASN A 240 -2.58 -1.53 20.85
C ASN A 240 -3.46 -2.35 19.87
N TYR A 241 -3.69 -1.88 18.66
CA TYR A 241 -4.41 -2.64 17.65
C TYR A 241 -3.72 -3.97 17.34
N PHE A 242 -2.39 -4.04 17.35
CA PHE A 242 -1.68 -5.30 17.13
C PHE A 242 -2.03 -6.37 18.18
N ALA A 243 -2.21 -5.97 19.46
CA ALA A 243 -2.63 -6.90 20.49
C ALA A 243 -4.09 -7.37 20.31
N LYS A 244 -4.96 -6.51 19.77
CA LYS A 244 -6.34 -6.86 19.40
C LYS A 244 -6.31 -7.86 18.23
N HIS A 245 -5.60 -7.52 17.14
CA HIS A 245 -5.53 -8.36 15.96
C HIS A 245 -4.90 -9.73 16.25
N GLY A 246 -3.88 -9.81 17.11
CA GLY A 246 -3.29 -11.08 17.54
C GLY A 246 -4.18 -11.95 18.45
N LYS A 247 -5.31 -11.40 18.96
CA LYS A 247 -6.37 -12.18 19.62
C LYS A 247 -7.42 -12.64 18.61
N ASP A 248 -7.73 -11.77 17.63
CA ASP A 248 -8.81 -12.01 16.67
C ASP A 248 -8.37 -12.97 15.56
N PHE A 249 -7.07 -12.97 15.21
CA PHE A 249 -6.51 -13.77 14.11
C PHE A 249 -5.31 -14.59 14.57
N LYS A 250 -5.14 -15.77 13.94
CA LYS A 250 -3.94 -16.60 14.12
C LYS A 250 -2.93 -16.24 13.03
N ILE A 251 -2.05 -15.30 13.30
CA ILE A 251 -1.10 -14.79 12.31
C ILE A 251 0.10 -15.73 12.16
N ASP A 252 0.39 -16.14 10.93
CA ASP A 252 1.57 -16.93 10.59
C ASP A 252 2.73 -16.03 10.15
N VAL A 253 2.47 -15.07 9.25
CA VAL A 253 3.46 -14.12 8.74
C VAL A 253 2.95 -12.70 8.95
N ALA A 254 3.80 -11.81 9.45
CA ALA A 254 3.51 -10.38 9.57
C ALA A 254 4.54 -9.56 8.79
N LEU A 255 4.05 -8.61 7.98
CA LEU A 255 4.86 -7.63 7.27
C LEU A 255 4.55 -6.24 7.81
N ASN A 256 5.57 -5.42 7.98
CA ASN A 256 5.36 -4.00 8.28
C ASN A 256 6.59 -3.18 7.90
N ASN A 257 6.36 -1.92 7.59
CA ASN A 257 7.42 -1.00 7.25
C ASN A 257 8.33 -0.70 8.45
N TYR A 258 9.63 -0.68 8.20
CA TYR A 258 10.68 -0.51 9.17
C TYR A 258 11.66 0.60 8.76
N GLY A 259 12.13 1.36 9.74
CA GLY A 259 13.20 2.34 9.50
C GLY A 259 13.76 2.88 10.81
N GLU A 260 15.09 2.77 10.99
CA GLU A 260 15.84 3.39 12.10
C GLU A 260 16.13 4.86 11.76
N ASN A 261 15.08 5.67 11.75
CA ASN A 261 15.23 7.10 11.49
C ASN A 261 15.89 7.82 12.67
N PRO A 262 16.59 8.95 12.43
CA PRO A 262 17.13 9.77 13.52
C PRO A 262 16.05 10.20 14.50
N VAL A 263 16.44 10.39 15.76
CA VAL A 263 15.54 10.86 16.81
C VAL A 263 14.81 12.13 16.37
N GLY A 264 13.48 12.12 16.49
CA GLY A 264 12.60 13.22 16.08
C GLY A 264 12.07 13.13 14.64
N ILE A 265 12.53 12.15 13.84
CA ILE A 265 12.04 11.89 12.47
C ILE A 265 11.56 10.43 12.38
N GLN A 266 10.87 9.95 13.38
CA GLN A 266 10.38 8.57 13.40
C GLN A 266 9.04 8.51 12.65
N ASP A 267 9.10 8.29 11.35
CA ASP A 267 7.95 8.06 10.47
C ASP A 267 7.72 6.57 10.16
N LYS A 268 8.54 5.69 10.73
CA LYS A 268 8.46 4.22 10.60
C LYS A 268 8.66 3.56 11.96
N MET A 269 8.27 2.29 12.08
CA MET A 269 8.58 1.49 13.26
C MET A 269 10.08 1.24 13.38
N THR A 270 10.59 1.28 14.62
CA THR A 270 11.94 0.84 14.96
C THR A 270 12.00 -0.69 15.05
N SER A 271 13.22 -1.25 15.13
CA SER A 271 13.41 -2.69 15.37
C SER A 271 12.72 -3.18 16.64
N ILE A 272 12.71 -2.36 17.69
CA ILE A 272 12.03 -2.67 18.96
C ILE A 272 10.51 -2.67 18.77
N ASP A 273 9.97 -1.74 17.99
CA ASP A 273 8.53 -1.67 17.71
C ASP A 273 8.08 -2.86 16.87
N LEU A 274 8.90 -3.31 15.89
CA LEU A 274 8.63 -4.51 15.13
C LEU A 274 8.61 -5.77 16.00
N LEU A 275 9.56 -5.90 16.92
CA LEU A 275 9.57 -7.01 17.85
C LEU A 275 8.30 -7.03 18.72
N ARG A 276 7.92 -5.89 19.26
CA ARG A 276 6.67 -5.74 20.04
C ARG A 276 5.44 -6.04 19.20
N MET A 277 5.42 -5.61 17.95
CA MET A 277 4.35 -5.93 17.00
C MET A 277 4.25 -7.46 16.81
N ALA A 278 5.38 -8.13 16.54
CA ALA A 278 5.42 -9.58 16.37
C ALA A 278 4.90 -10.33 17.59
N GLU A 279 5.32 -9.91 18.79
CA GLU A 279 4.85 -10.47 20.08
C GLU A 279 3.33 -10.25 20.28
N ASN A 280 2.83 -9.05 19.98
CA ASN A 280 1.42 -8.71 20.13
C ASN A 280 0.53 -9.45 19.09
N LEU A 281 0.98 -9.56 17.85
CA LEU A 281 0.31 -10.34 16.82
C LEU A 281 0.46 -11.85 17.03
N ARG A 282 1.41 -12.28 17.86
CA ARG A 282 1.81 -13.70 18.04
C ARG A 282 2.22 -14.33 16.71
N ALA A 283 2.80 -13.54 15.82
CA ALA A 283 3.23 -13.97 14.51
C ALA A 283 4.39 -14.97 14.63
N LYS A 284 4.39 -15.99 13.75
CA LYS A 284 5.49 -16.97 13.71
C LYS A 284 6.71 -16.43 12.97
N VAL A 285 6.47 -15.59 11.97
CA VAL A 285 7.49 -14.94 11.13
C VAL A 285 7.16 -13.47 11.02
N ILE A 286 8.18 -12.61 11.13
CA ILE A 286 8.07 -11.19 10.80
C ILE A 286 9.02 -10.85 9.66
N ILE A 287 8.52 -10.07 8.70
CA ILE A 287 9.26 -9.55 7.55
C ILE A 287 9.23 -8.02 7.67
N PRO A 288 10.37 -7.39 7.95
CA PRO A 288 10.46 -5.94 8.09
C PRO A 288 10.48 -5.22 6.72
#